data_ffa65d9d3612159d34270af7e8fb84fe
#
_entry.id   ffa65d9d3612159d34270af7e8fb84fe
#
_cell.length_a   1.000
_cell.length_b   1.000
_cell.length_c   1.000
_cell.angle_alpha   90.00
_cell.angle_beta   90.00
_cell.angle_gamma   90.00
#
_symmetry.space_group_name_H-M   'P 1'
#
loop_
_entity.id
_entity.type
_entity.pdbx_description
1 polymer ?
#
loop_
_entity_poly.entity_id
_entity_poly.type
_entity_poly.pdbx_seq_one_letter_code
_entity_poly.pdbx_strand_id
1 'polypeptide(L)'
;ESEEEQMRQCRSRIEQLNGKGYFDWCMLDANPHMGGHFVWSYNDYARGSQDETMYSGVVDINRYPKFSYFMLQSMRDKAVSQPGLYEGPMVFIASYNASGDFASSTTDITVFSNCDEVRLYRNEKLIGTQTREERTPLFRSIVEKGGSPMFVFNAGEYETGTLKAEALVDGKIVATHSVSTPGKADRLVVDIKTDGIIPVADGSDMIPVYFKVCDKNGSLVYNS
;
A
#
# COMPACT_ATOMS: atom_id res chain seq x y z
N GLU A 1 6.06 7.90 12.91
CA GLU A 1 6.70 7.49 11.65
C GLU A 1 5.73 7.71 10.50
N SER A 2 6.19 8.30 9.38
CA SER A 2 5.37 8.44 8.19
C SER A 2 5.09 7.07 7.55
N GLU A 3 4.02 6.94 6.76
CA GLU A 3 3.74 5.71 6.02
C GLU A 3 4.89 5.34 5.06
N GLU A 4 5.56 6.34 4.47
CA GLU A 4 6.74 6.12 3.64
C GLU A 4 7.93 5.59 4.44
N GLU A 5 8.09 6.02 5.69
CA GLU A 5 9.11 5.49 6.58
C GLU A 5 8.83 4.03 6.95
N GLN A 6 7.58 3.70 7.27
CA GLN A 6 7.17 2.31 7.51
C GLN A 6 7.40 1.44 6.28
N MET A 7 7.07 1.95 5.10
CA MET A 7 7.32 1.27 3.84
C MET A 7 8.81 1.08 3.59
N ARG A 8 9.65 2.11 3.84
CA ARG A 8 11.12 2.00 3.73
C ARG A 8 11.68 0.99 4.71
N GLN A 9 11.17 0.94 5.93
CA GLN A 9 11.58 -0.07 6.92
C GLN A 9 11.19 -1.48 6.49
N CYS A 10 10.00 -1.67 5.97
CA CYS A 10 9.58 -2.94 5.38
C CYS A 10 10.49 -3.34 4.22
N ARG A 11 10.76 -2.42 3.29
CA ARG A 11 11.69 -2.65 2.18
C ARG A 11 13.11 -2.95 2.67
N SER A 12 13.63 -2.15 3.59
CA SER A 12 14.95 -2.37 4.19
C SER A 12 15.05 -3.71 4.89
N ARG A 13 14.01 -4.14 5.59
CA ARG A 13 13.96 -5.48 6.20
C ARG A 13 13.97 -6.58 5.14
N ILE A 14 13.25 -6.38 4.05
CA ILE A 14 13.24 -7.28 2.90
C ILE A 14 14.63 -7.37 2.25
N GLU A 15 15.32 -6.23 2.10
CA GLU A 15 16.67 -6.16 1.51
C GLU A 15 17.79 -6.62 2.46
N GLN A 16 17.63 -6.45 3.77
CA GLN A 16 18.62 -6.83 4.80
C GLN A 16 18.71 -8.34 5.07
N LEU A 17 17.86 -9.15 4.48
CA LEU A 17 17.82 -10.59 4.67
C LEU A 17 19.02 -11.37 4.14
N ASN A 18 19.99 -10.70 3.53
CA ASN A 18 21.21 -11.29 3.01
C ASN A 18 22.21 -11.77 4.07
N GLY A 19 21.79 -12.12 5.27
CA GLY A 19 22.68 -12.80 6.19
C GLY A 19 22.53 -12.54 7.68
N LYS A 20 21.48 -11.84 8.14
CA LYS A 20 21.38 -11.48 9.57
C LYS A 20 20.10 -11.88 10.29
N GLY A 21 19.37 -12.89 9.81
CA GLY A 21 18.35 -13.55 10.63
C GLY A 21 17.12 -12.74 11.00
N TYR A 22 16.79 -11.68 10.26
CA TYR A 22 15.55 -10.97 10.45
C TYR A 22 14.44 -11.59 9.60
N PHE A 23 13.33 -11.91 10.25
CA PHE A 23 12.16 -12.50 9.62
C PHE A 23 11.39 -11.43 8.86
N ASP A 24 11.34 -11.57 7.57
CA ASP A 24 10.42 -10.87 6.69
C ASP A 24 9.14 -11.70 6.53
N TRP A 25 8.01 -11.03 6.39
CA TRP A 25 6.72 -11.69 6.19
C TRP A 25 6.68 -12.55 4.94
N CYS A 26 7.31 -12.12 3.87
CA CYS A 26 7.41 -12.92 2.65
C CYS A 26 8.18 -14.22 2.86
N MET A 27 9.20 -14.22 3.74
CA MET A 27 9.94 -15.44 4.09
C MET A 27 9.13 -16.39 4.94
N LEU A 28 8.37 -15.83 5.89
CA LEU A 28 7.50 -16.63 6.74
C LEU A 28 6.39 -17.27 5.91
N ASP A 29 5.79 -16.51 5.00
CA ASP A 29 4.74 -16.98 4.11
C ASP A 29 5.26 -18.02 3.10
N ALA A 30 6.49 -17.88 2.64
CA ALA A 30 7.12 -18.82 1.71
C ALA A 30 7.66 -20.10 2.38
N ASN A 31 7.77 -20.13 3.71
CA ASN A 31 8.36 -21.26 4.41
C ASN A 31 7.29 -22.34 4.67
N PRO A 32 7.38 -23.54 4.04
CA PRO A 32 6.38 -24.58 4.19
C PRO A 32 6.32 -25.21 5.58
N HIS A 33 7.29 -24.90 6.45
CA HIS A 33 7.32 -25.36 7.84
C HIS A 33 6.69 -24.38 8.83
N MET A 34 6.31 -23.20 8.35
CA MET A 34 5.64 -22.19 9.19
C MET A 34 4.12 -22.35 9.09
N GLY A 35 3.48 -22.52 10.24
CA GLY A 35 2.00 -22.61 10.32
C GLY A 35 1.28 -21.26 10.21
N GLY A 36 2.05 -20.17 10.13
CA GLY A 36 1.53 -18.81 10.03
C GLY A 36 2.39 -17.82 10.83
N HIS A 37 2.01 -16.55 10.77
CA HIS A 37 2.69 -15.48 11.51
C HIS A 37 1.69 -14.41 11.94
N PHE A 38 2.08 -13.62 12.93
CA PHE A 38 1.29 -12.51 13.44
C PHE A 38 2.10 -11.22 13.33
N VAL A 39 1.44 -10.18 12.84
CA VAL A 39 2.01 -8.85 12.74
C VAL A 39 1.66 -8.03 13.97
N TRP A 40 2.61 -7.41 14.57
CA TRP A 40 2.38 -6.40 15.59
C TRP A 40 2.50 -5.01 14.94
N SER A 41 1.37 -4.31 14.72
CA SER A 41 0.02 -4.60 15.17
C SER A 41 -0.99 -4.32 14.04
N TYR A 42 -2.25 -4.68 14.26
CA TYR A 42 -3.30 -4.38 13.27
C TYR A 42 -3.52 -2.87 13.15
N ASN A 43 -3.70 -2.16 14.25
CA ASN A 43 -3.90 -0.72 14.26
C ASN A 43 -2.89 0.00 15.17
N ASP A 44 -2.72 1.28 14.92
CA ASP A 44 -2.04 2.17 15.84
C ASP A 44 -2.75 2.19 17.18
N TYR A 45 -2.00 2.39 18.25
CA TYR A 45 -2.55 2.36 19.61
C TYR A 45 -1.84 3.35 20.53
N ALA A 46 -2.57 3.83 21.53
CA ALA A 46 -1.99 4.64 22.60
C ALA A 46 -1.23 3.74 23.59
N ARG A 47 -0.02 4.13 23.94
CA ARG A 47 0.82 3.37 24.86
C ARG A 47 0.67 3.90 26.30
N GLY A 48 -0.29 3.31 27.03
CA GLY A 48 -0.39 3.42 28.48
C GLY A 48 -0.32 4.83 29.06
N SER A 49 0.65 5.05 29.94
CA SER A 49 0.83 6.31 30.69
C SER A 49 1.63 7.39 29.95
N GLN A 50 2.01 7.17 28.73
CA GLN A 50 2.71 8.14 27.89
C GLN A 50 1.72 8.60 26.82
N ASP A 51 1.59 9.90 26.63
CA ASP A 51 0.75 10.50 25.56
C ASP A 51 1.34 10.24 24.16
N GLU A 52 1.89 9.04 23.96
CA GLU A 52 2.50 8.62 22.71
C GLU A 52 1.61 7.66 21.96
N THR A 53 1.34 7.98 20.71
CA THR A 53 0.76 7.04 19.77
C THR A 53 1.85 6.17 19.16
N MET A 54 1.69 4.86 19.24
CA MET A 54 2.56 3.90 18.56
C MET A 54 2.03 3.68 17.14
N TYR A 55 2.83 4.08 16.16
CA TYR A 55 2.49 4.02 14.73
C TYR A 55 2.89 2.71 14.05
N SER A 56 2.82 1.61 14.77
CA SER A 56 3.21 0.28 14.26
C SER A 56 2.07 -0.49 13.58
N GLY A 57 0.88 0.09 13.56
CA GLY A 57 -0.28 -0.52 12.91
C GLY A 57 -0.20 -0.56 11.39
N VAL A 58 -0.81 -1.56 10.78
CA VAL A 58 -1.04 -1.60 9.32
C VAL A 58 -2.20 -0.70 8.88
N VAL A 59 -3.05 -0.35 9.83
CA VAL A 59 -4.04 0.73 9.72
C VAL A 59 -3.78 1.76 10.82
N ASP A 60 -4.24 2.98 10.65
CA ASP A 60 -4.14 4.01 11.67
C ASP A 60 -5.11 3.78 12.85
N ILE A 61 -5.10 4.69 13.83
CA ILE A 61 -5.98 4.60 15.01
C ILE A 61 -7.47 4.69 14.64
N ASN A 62 -7.78 5.32 13.51
CA ASN A 62 -9.13 5.48 12.97
C ASN A 62 -9.50 4.37 11.95
N ARG A 63 -8.62 3.40 11.77
CA ARG A 63 -8.78 2.26 10.83
C ARG A 63 -8.60 2.63 9.36
N TYR A 64 -7.99 3.78 9.05
CA TYR A 64 -7.55 4.03 7.68
C TYR A 64 -6.38 3.11 7.30
N PRO A 65 -6.43 2.46 6.14
CA PRO A 65 -5.35 1.60 5.69
C PRO A 65 -4.12 2.43 5.33
N LYS A 66 -2.96 2.01 5.83
CA LYS A 66 -1.65 2.55 5.46
C LYS A 66 -1.04 1.78 4.28
N PHE A 67 0.10 2.21 3.77
CA PHE A 67 0.78 1.52 2.68
C PHE A 67 1.10 0.06 3.01
N SER A 68 1.46 -0.23 4.26
CA SER A 68 1.69 -1.59 4.75
C SER A 68 0.46 -2.51 4.66
N TYR A 69 -0.74 -1.98 4.78
CA TYR A 69 -1.98 -2.73 4.57
C TYR A 69 -2.08 -3.26 3.13
N PHE A 70 -1.82 -2.39 2.16
CA PHE A 70 -1.85 -2.76 0.73
C PHE A 70 -0.69 -3.68 0.35
N MET A 71 0.46 -3.55 1.01
CA MET A 71 1.56 -4.50 0.86
C MET A 71 1.13 -5.90 1.28
N LEU A 72 0.52 -6.05 2.47
CA LEU A 72 0.01 -7.35 2.95
C LEU A 72 -1.10 -7.88 2.04
N GLN A 73 -1.99 -7.01 1.58
CA GLN A 73 -3.04 -7.40 0.64
C GLN A 73 -2.45 -7.96 -0.66
N SER A 74 -1.35 -7.39 -1.14
CA SER A 74 -0.67 -7.85 -2.36
C SER A 74 0.12 -9.16 -2.22
N MET A 75 0.26 -9.68 -1.01
CA MET A 75 0.83 -11.02 -0.77
C MET A 75 -0.16 -12.16 -1.04
N ARG A 76 -1.44 -11.86 -1.18
CA ARG A 76 -2.47 -12.86 -1.41
C ARG A 76 -2.44 -13.39 -2.85
N ASP A 77 -2.90 -14.62 -2.99
CA ASP A 77 -3.10 -15.18 -4.33
C ASP A 77 -4.16 -14.37 -5.09
N LYS A 78 -3.82 -13.98 -6.34
CA LYS A 78 -4.71 -13.23 -7.24
C LYS A 78 -5.99 -14.00 -7.61
N ALA A 79 -6.02 -15.31 -7.42
CA ALA A 79 -7.22 -16.12 -7.62
C ALA A 79 -8.20 -16.06 -6.45
N VAL A 80 -7.76 -15.53 -5.28
CA VAL A 80 -8.61 -15.44 -4.09
C VAL A 80 -9.33 -14.11 -4.08
N SER A 81 -10.64 -14.16 -3.95
CA SER A 81 -11.51 -13.00 -3.80
C SER A 81 -12.43 -13.20 -2.60
N GLN A 82 -12.58 -12.16 -1.80
CA GLN A 82 -13.55 -12.11 -0.70
C GLN A 82 -14.37 -10.84 -0.83
N PRO A 83 -15.64 -10.94 -1.24
CA PRO A 83 -16.51 -9.78 -1.45
C PRO A 83 -16.53 -8.83 -0.25
N GLY A 84 -16.40 -7.54 -0.51
CA GLY A 84 -16.37 -6.50 0.53
C GLY A 84 -15.03 -6.29 1.24
N LEU A 85 -14.04 -7.16 1.04
CA LEU A 85 -12.71 -7.02 1.62
C LEU A 85 -11.62 -6.84 0.56
N TYR A 86 -11.61 -7.68 -0.45
CA TYR A 86 -10.65 -7.60 -1.57
C TYR A 86 -11.14 -8.46 -2.74
N GLU A 87 -10.76 -8.07 -3.94
CA GLU A 87 -11.17 -8.75 -5.16
C GLU A 87 -9.95 -9.07 -6.00
N GLY A 88 -9.53 -10.34 -5.99
CA GLY A 88 -8.62 -10.92 -6.97
C GLY A 88 -7.32 -10.15 -7.22
N PRO A 89 -7.03 -9.83 -8.48
CA PRO A 89 -5.86 -9.07 -8.89
C PRO A 89 -5.88 -7.64 -8.34
N MET A 90 -4.73 -7.17 -7.85
CA MET A 90 -4.59 -5.82 -7.33
C MET A 90 -3.29 -5.15 -7.75
N VAL A 91 -3.29 -3.83 -7.77
CA VAL A 91 -2.12 -2.97 -7.89
C VAL A 91 -2.33 -1.71 -7.06
N PHE A 92 -1.29 -1.26 -6.36
CA PHE A 92 -1.34 -0.06 -5.51
C PHE A 92 -0.01 0.70 -5.56
N ILE A 93 -0.06 1.99 -5.88
CA ILE A 93 1.10 2.88 -5.87
C ILE A 93 1.29 3.37 -4.44
N ALA A 94 2.41 3.00 -3.80
CA ALA A 94 2.75 3.42 -2.45
C ALA A 94 3.50 4.76 -2.48
N SER A 95 2.82 5.80 -2.87
CA SER A 95 3.32 7.19 -2.92
C SER A 95 2.15 8.15 -2.81
N TYR A 96 2.35 9.25 -2.12
CA TYR A 96 1.41 10.37 -2.10
C TYR A 96 1.46 11.20 -3.38
N ASN A 97 2.51 11.05 -4.18
CA ASN A 97 2.78 11.87 -5.37
C ASN A 97 2.65 13.37 -5.08
N ALA A 98 3.18 13.79 -3.95
CA ALA A 98 3.11 15.15 -3.43
C ALA A 98 4.50 15.71 -3.16
N SER A 99 4.60 17.04 -2.99
CA SER A 99 5.83 17.74 -2.59
C SER A 99 5.77 18.14 -1.11
N GLY A 100 6.87 18.68 -0.58
CA GLY A 100 6.97 19.13 0.82
C GLY A 100 7.14 17.95 1.78
N ASP A 101 6.48 18.00 2.93
CA ASP A 101 6.63 16.99 4.00
C ASP A 101 6.15 15.59 3.59
N PHE A 102 5.33 15.51 2.56
CA PHE A 102 4.83 14.25 1.98
C PHE A 102 5.60 13.83 0.70
N ALA A 103 6.67 14.55 0.37
CA ALA A 103 7.52 14.15 -0.75
C ALA A 103 8.22 12.83 -0.44
N SER A 104 8.26 11.95 -1.42
CA SER A 104 9.17 10.82 -1.34
C SER A 104 10.60 11.32 -1.28
N SER A 105 11.37 10.88 -0.30
CA SER A 105 12.79 11.23 -0.18
C SER A 105 13.65 10.51 -1.23
N THR A 106 13.06 9.66 -2.04
CA THR A 106 13.73 8.83 -3.04
C THR A 106 13.14 9.09 -4.42
N THR A 107 13.97 8.91 -5.45
CA THR A 107 13.54 8.90 -6.85
C THR A 107 12.74 7.63 -7.19
N ASP A 108 12.65 6.69 -6.27
CA ASP A 108 12.03 5.40 -6.48
C ASP A 108 10.56 5.43 -6.07
N ILE A 109 9.71 4.92 -6.94
CA ILE A 109 8.30 4.68 -6.68
C ILE A 109 8.08 3.20 -6.46
N THR A 110 7.52 2.85 -5.30
CA THR A 110 7.14 1.48 -4.98
C THR A 110 5.69 1.24 -5.38
N VAL A 111 5.45 0.11 -6.04
CA VAL A 111 4.12 -0.36 -6.41
C VAL A 111 3.93 -1.77 -5.86
N PHE A 112 2.85 -2.00 -5.15
CA PHE A 112 2.46 -3.32 -4.66
C PHE A 112 1.52 -4.00 -5.64
N SER A 113 1.74 -5.28 -5.93
CA SER A 113 0.82 -6.05 -6.77
C SER A 113 1.00 -7.55 -6.54
N ASN A 114 -0.09 -8.31 -6.63
CA ASN A 114 -0.11 -9.77 -6.69
C ASN A 114 -0.09 -10.32 -8.13
N CYS A 115 0.04 -9.46 -9.14
CA CYS A 115 0.06 -9.83 -10.55
C CYS A 115 1.47 -10.12 -11.06
N ASP A 116 1.56 -10.59 -12.29
CA ASP A 116 2.82 -11.11 -12.86
C ASP A 116 3.70 -10.00 -13.45
N GLU A 117 3.09 -8.94 -13.96
CA GLU A 117 3.75 -7.77 -14.57
C GLU A 117 3.10 -6.48 -14.07
N VAL A 118 3.90 -5.45 -13.87
CA VAL A 118 3.44 -4.09 -13.58
C VAL A 118 4.11 -3.11 -14.53
N ARG A 119 3.31 -2.19 -15.07
CA ARG A 119 3.74 -1.02 -15.82
C ARG A 119 3.45 0.24 -15.02
N LEU A 120 4.43 1.12 -14.90
CA LEU A 120 4.25 2.42 -14.25
C LEU A 120 4.40 3.54 -15.28
N TYR A 121 3.48 4.48 -15.23
CA TYR A 121 3.44 5.67 -16.08
C TYR A 121 3.45 6.94 -15.24
N ARG A 122 4.03 8.02 -15.77
CA ARG A 122 3.85 9.39 -15.28
C ARG A 122 3.38 10.25 -16.44
N ASN A 123 2.25 10.93 -16.25
CA ASN A 123 1.65 11.79 -17.30
C ASN A 123 1.54 11.07 -18.65
N GLU A 124 0.99 9.85 -18.65
CA GLU A 124 0.84 8.94 -19.81
C GLU A 124 2.16 8.42 -20.41
N LYS A 125 3.31 8.88 -19.92
CA LYS A 125 4.63 8.40 -20.37
C LYS A 125 5.05 7.20 -19.53
N LEU A 126 5.40 6.09 -20.20
CA LEU A 126 5.90 4.88 -19.53
C LEU A 126 7.24 5.18 -18.83
N ILE A 127 7.29 4.93 -17.52
CA ILE A 127 8.52 4.94 -16.72
C ILE A 127 9.23 3.61 -16.89
N GLY A 128 8.50 2.50 -16.78
CA GLY A 128 9.07 1.17 -16.91
C GLY A 128 8.04 0.06 -16.81
N THR A 129 8.50 -1.14 -17.13
CA THR A 129 7.79 -2.40 -16.97
C THR A 129 8.66 -3.34 -16.15
N GLN A 130 8.05 -4.02 -15.18
CA GLN A 130 8.73 -5.04 -14.39
C GLN A 130 7.87 -6.30 -14.29
N THR A 131 8.52 -7.45 -14.38
CA THR A 131 7.91 -8.76 -14.13
C THR A 131 8.33 -9.31 -12.77
N ARG A 132 7.59 -10.26 -12.23
CA ARG A 132 7.95 -10.92 -10.98
C ARG A 132 9.30 -11.62 -11.04
N GLU A 133 9.64 -12.19 -12.17
CA GLU A 133 10.88 -12.95 -12.37
C GLU A 133 12.13 -12.07 -12.38
N GLU A 134 11.99 -10.81 -12.82
CA GLU A 134 13.08 -9.84 -12.90
C GLU A 134 13.39 -9.19 -11.55
N ARG A 135 12.57 -9.44 -10.55
CA ARG A 135 12.78 -8.91 -9.23
C ARG A 135 13.98 -9.57 -8.57
N THR A 136 14.84 -8.73 -8.10
CA THR A 136 16.12 -8.96 -7.43
C THR A 136 16.46 -10.42 -7.09
N PRO A 137 17.68 -10.89 -7.41
CA PRO A 137 18.15 -12.25 -7.15
C PRO A 137 17.98 -12.72 -5.70
N LEU A 138 17.84 -11.77 -4.77
CA LEU A 138 17.66 -12.00 -3.36
C LEU A 138 16.43 -12.83 -3.03
N PHE A 139 15.35 -12.63 -3.77
CA PHE A 139 14.09 -13.32 -3.54
C PHE A 139 13.97 -14.65 -4.29
N ARG A 140 14.78 -14.88 -5.33
CA ARG A 140 14.73 -16.12 -6.10
C ARG A 140 15.01 -17.36 -5.27
N SER A 141 15.90 -17.26 -4.27
CA SER A 141 16.26 -18.40 -3.43
C SER A 141 15.29 -18.67 -2.28
N ILE A 142 14.46 -17.70 -1.94
CA ILE A 142 13.60 -17.76 -0.76
C ILE A 142 12.13 -17.95 -1.14
N VAL A 143 11.73 -17.44 -2.30
CA VAL A 143 10.33 -17.46 -2.76
C VAL A 143 10.24 -18.13 -4.13
N GLU A 144 10.44 -19.45 -4.17
CA GLU A 144 10.31 -20.22 -5.41
C GLU A 144 8.90 -20.15 -6.04
N LYS A 145 7.91 -19.63 -5.34
CA LYS A 145 6.50 -19.66 -5.77
C LYS A 145 5.75 -18.33 -5.76
N GLY A 146 6.35 -17.19 -5.48
CA GLY A 146 5.53 -16.00 -5.37
C GLY A 146 6.20 -14.67 -5.71
N GLY A 147 7.48 -14.53 -5.53
CA GLY A 147 8.20 -13.28 -5.68
C GLY A 147 7.71 -12.19 -4.70
N SER A 148 8.51 -11.17 -4.44
CA SER A 148 8.08 -10.05 -3.64
C SER A 148 6.86 -9.35 -4.27
N PRO A 149 5.87 -8.90 -3.50
CA PRO A 149 4.76 -8.10 -4.01
C PRO A 149 5.18 -6.67 -4.39
N MET A 150 6.44 -6.29 -4.15
CA MET A 150 6.93 -4.93 -4.36
C MET A 150 7.66 -4.81 -5.70
N PHE A 151 7.20 -3.88 -6.51
CA PHE A 151 7.85 -3.43 -7.75
C PHE A 151 8.40 -2.03 -7.52
N VAL A 152 9.68 -1.82 -7.75
CA VAL A 152 10.34 -0.54 -7.47
C VAL A 152 10.85 0.05 -8.77
N PHE A 153 10.33 1.21 -9.12
CA PHE A 153 10.66 1.92 -10.34
C PHE A 153 11.47 3.17 -10.01
N ASN A 154 12.62 3.34 -10.66
CA ASN A 154 13.28 4.64 -10.62
C ASN A 154 12.53 5.61 -11.53
N ALA A 155 11.82 6.53 -10.93
CA ALA A 155 10.98 7.49 -11.61
C ALA A 155 11.67 8.86 -11.83
N GLY A 156 12.96 8.98 -11.46
CA GLY A 156 13.70 10.23 -11.51
C GLY A 156 13.21 11.26 -10.50
N GLU A 157 13.52 12.52 -10.76
CA GLU A 157 13.08 13.62 -9.91
C GLU A 157 11.54 13.74 -9.87
N TYR A 158 11.05 14.32 -8.79
CA TYR A 158 9.62 14.57 -8.64
C TYR A 158 9.12 15.54 -9.73
N GLU A 159 8.05 15.15 -10.36
CA GLU A 159 7.29 15.97 -11.28
C GLU A 159 5.80 15.92 -10.91
N THR A 160 5.14 17.07 -11.01
CA THR A 160 3.68 17.17 -10.84
C THR A 160 2.95 16.41 -11.93
N GLY A 161 1.80 15.85 -11.56
CA GLY A 161 0.95 15.13 -12.49
C GLY A 161 0.40 13.83 -11.93
N THR A 162 0.14 12.87 -12.79
CA THR A 162 -0.49 11.61 -12.43
C THR A 162 0.48 10.44 -12.62
N LEU A 163 0.68 9.68 -11.55
CA LEU A 163 1.24 8.34 -11.61
C LEU A 163 0.11 7.35 -11.88
N LYS A 164 0.29 6.43 -12.81
CA LYS A 164 -0.65 5.35 -13.12
C LYS A 164 0.10 4.03 -13.16
N ALA A 165 -0.37 3.06 -12.42
CA ALA A 165 0.12 1.69 -12.47
C ALA A 165 -0.92 0.79 -13.11
N GLU A 166 -0.45 -0.10 -13.97
CA GLU A 166 -1.25 -1.17 -14.59
C GLU A 166 -0.64 -2.51 -14.21
N ALA A 167 -1.46 -3.41 -13.68
CA ALA A 167 -1.05 -4.77 -13.41
C ALA A 167 -1.60 -5.72 -14.46
N LEU A 168 -0.76 -6.64 -14.91
CA LEU A 168 -1.08 -7.56 -15.98
C LEU A 168 -0.94 -9.02 -15.52
N VAL A 169 -1.82 -9.84 -16.07
CA VAL A 169 -1.79 -11.30 -16.03
C VAL A 169 -1.95 -11.80 -17.45
N ASP A 170 -1.06 -12.66 -17.91
CA ASP A 170 -1.05 -13.17 -19.28
C ASP A 170 -1.14 -12.06 -20.35
N GLY A 171 -0.42 -10.95 -20.11
CA GLY A 171 -0.37 -9.79 -21.00
C GLY A 171 -1.64 -8.92 -21.04
N LYS A 172 -2.65 -9.22 -20.23
CA LYS A 172 -3.90 -8.44 -20.11
C LYS A 172 -3.89 -7.59 -18.86
N ILE A 173 -4.30 -6.33 -18.99
CA ILE A 173 -4.48 -5.44 -17.83
C ILE A 173 -5.68 -5.96 -17.03
N VAL A 174 -5.45 -6.26 -15.75
CA VAL A 174 -6.47 -6.80 -14.82
C VAL A 174 -6.74 -5.87 -13.64
N ALA A 175 -5.82 -4.96 -13.33
CA ALA A 175 -6.02 -3.95 -12.30
C ALA A 175 -5.27 -2.66 -12.65
N THR A 176 -5.78 -1.53 -12.18
CA THR A 176 -5.15 -0.20 -12.34
C THR A 176 -5.27 0.60 -11.06
N HIS A 177 -4.26 1.42 -10.77
CA HIS A 177 -4.31 2.39 -9.69
C HIS A 177 -3.65 3.69 -10.15
N SER A 178 -4.21 4.83 -9.73
CA SER A 178 -3.66 6.14 -10.09
C SER A 178 -3.61 7.06 -8.89
N VAL A 179 -2.52 7.84 -8.81
CA VAL A 179 -2.32 8.87 -7.78
C VAL A 179 -1.90 10.15 -8.47
N SER A 180 -2.69 11.20 -8.29
CA SER A 180 -2.39 12.51 -8.87
C SER A 180 -1.81 13.45 -7.82
N THR A 181 -0.89 14.32 -8.23
CA THR A 181 -0.45 15.44 -7.40
C THR A 181 -1.67 16.28 -7.02
N PRO A 182 -1.95 16.49 -5.73
CA PRO A 182 -3.10 17.26 -5.33
C PRO A 182 -2.93 18.75 -5.67
N GLY A 183 -4.03 19.35 -6.09
CA GLY A 183 -4.13 20.79 -6.25
C GLY A 183 -4.48 21.47 -4.92
N LYS A 184 -4.96 22.73 -5.01
CA LYS A 184 -5.46 23.47 -3.84
C LYS A 184 -6.70 22.80 -3.27
N ALA A 185 -6.81 22.77 -1.94
CA ALA A 185 -7.99 22.30 -1.23
C ALA A 185 -9.26 23.04 -1.72
N ASP A 186 -10.31 22.31 -2.02
CA ASP A 186 -11.55 22.78 -2.62
C ASP A 186 -12.78 22.40 -1.80
N ARG A 187 -12.84 21.12 -1.38
CA ARG A 187 -14.02 20.59 -0.70
C ARG A 187 -13.72 19.50 0.31
N LEU A 188 -14.64 19.34 1.27
CA LEU A 188 -14.72 18.16 2.11
C LEU A 188 -15.57 17.08 1.43
N VAL A 189 -15.05 15.87 1.42
CA VAL A 189 -15.79 14.66 1.03
C VAL A 189 -16.07 13.86 2.29
N VAL A 190 -17.32 13.51 2.49
CA VAL A 190 -17.78 12.72 3.64
C VAL A 190 -18.07 11.30 3.17
N ASP A 191 -17.53 10.33 3.87
CA ASP A 191 -17.76 8.90 3.62
C ASP A 191 -18.30 8.25 4.89
N ILE A 192 -19.48 7.65 4.79
CA ILE A 192 -20.15 6.98 5.91
C ILE A 192 -19.97 5.47 5.71
N LYS A 193 -19.28 4.81 6.62
CA LYS A 193 -19.00 3.37 6.57
C LYS A 193 -20.04 2.61 7.40
N THR A 194 -20.94 1.93 6.73
CA THR A 194 -21.91 1.05 7.36
C THR A 194 -21.56 -0.43 7.21
N ASP A 195 -20.61 -0.76 6.32
CA ASP A 195 -20.16 -2.13 6.02
C ASP A 195 -21.31 -3.10 5.75
N GLY A 196 -22.37 -2.58 5.08
CA GLY A 196 -23.57 -3.34 4.75
C GLY A 196 -24.60 -3.48 5.90
N ILE A 197 -24.31 -2.93 7.06
CA ILE A 197 -25.26 -2.87 8.19
C ILE A 197 -26.20 -1.68 7.97
N ILE A 198 -27.48 -1.90 8.19
CA ILE A 198 -28.47 -0.83 8.20
C ILE A 198 -28.51 -0.25 9.63
N PRO A 199 -28.05 1.00 9.81
CA PRO A 199 -28.05 1.61 11.15
C PRO A 199 -29.45 1.78 11.69
N VAL A 200 -29.64 1.55 12.97
CA VAL A 200 -30.90 1.74 13.68
C VAL A 200 -30.76 2.93 14.62
N ALA A 201 -31.68 3.88 14.53
CA ALA A 201 -31.67 5.08 15.38
C ALA A 201 -32.23 4.77 16.78
N ASP A 202 -31.59 3.87 17.51
CA ASP A 202 -31.99 3.44 18.86
C ASP A 202 -31.05 3.98 19.96
N GLY A 203 -30.04 4.77 19.58
CA GLY A 203 -29.06 5.37 20.48
C GLY A 203 -27.89 4.44 20.85
N SER A 204 -27.80 3.24 20.28
CA SER A 204 -26.72 2.29 20.52
C SER A 204 -25.78 2.10 19.33
N ASP A 205 -26.24 2.33 18.12
CA ASP A 205 -25.42 2.19 16.92
C ASP A 205 -24.42 3.33 16.76
N MET A 206 -23.16 2.97 16.49
CA MET A 206 -22.11 3.90 16.13
C MET A 206 -21.72 3.73 14.67
N ILE A 207 -21.75 4.82 13.92
CA ILE A 207 -21.42 4.82 12.50
C ILE A 207 -20.13 5.62 12.29
N PRO A 208 -19.04 5.02 11.78
CA PRO A 208 -17.86 5.76 11.39
C PRO A 208 -18.15 6.74 10.25
N VAL A 209 -17.81 7.99 10.47
CA VAL A 209 -17.91 9.05 9.45
C VAL A 209 -16.51 9.57 9.16
N TYR A 210 -16.05 9.39 7.94
CA TYR A 210 -14.73 9.80 7.49
C TYR A 210 -14.80 11.08 6.67
N PHE A 211 -13.84 11.97 6.89
CA PHE A 211 -13.73 13.23 6.17
C PHE A 211 -12.43 13.26 5.37
N LYS A 212 -12.52 13.69 4.12
CA LYS A 212 -11.37 13.89 3.24
C LYS A 212 -11.39 15.31 2.70
N VAL A 213 -10.25 16.00 2.77
CA VAL A 213 -10.06 17.27 2.07
C VAL A 213 -9.60 16.91 0.66
N CYS A 214 -10.34 17.35 -0.34
CA CYS A 214 -10.02 17.07 -1.74
C CYS A 214 -9.88 18.36 -2.54
N ASP A 215 -9.08 18.29 -3.58
CA ASP A 215 -9.03 19.33 -4.61
C ASP A 215 -10.26 19.26 -5.54
N LYS A 216 -10.35 20.19 -6.48
CA LYS A 216 -11.45 20.24 -7.47
C LYS A 216 -11.59 18.96 -8.32
N ASN A 217 -10.50 18.21 -8.48
CA ASN A 217 -10.49 16.97 -9.27
C ASN A 217 -10.78 15.72 -8.41
N GLY A 218 -10.90 15.89 -7.09
CA GLY A 218 -11.15 14.80 -6.15
C GLY A 218 -9.88 14.16 -5.59
N SER A 219 -8.70 14.69 -5.92
CA SER A 219 -7.44 14.22 -5.34
C SER A 219 -7.34 14.61 -3.87
N LEU A 220 -6.89 13.69 -3.03
CA LEU A 220 -6.73 13.92 -1.60
C LEU A 220 -5.62 14.94 -1.34
N VAL A 221 -5.90 15.97 -0.53
CA VAL A 221 -4.94 17.00 -0.13
C VAL A 221 -4.43 16.69 1.27
N TYR A 222 -3.14 16.37 1.38
CA TYR A 222 -2.52 15.87 2.62
C TYR A 222 -2.10 16.96 3.59
N ASN A 223 -1.91 18.19 3.12
CA ASN A 223 -1.36 19.33 3.89
C ASN A 223 -2.26 20.56 3.83
N SER A 224 -3.51 20.36 4.13
CA SER A 224 -4.52 21.45 4.17
C SER A 224 -4.65 22.06 5.56
#